data_269ff51c00573e311d2c566b90f20028
#
_entry.id   269ff51c00573e311d2c566b90f20028
#
_cell.length_a   1.000
_cell.length_b   1.000
_cell.length_c   1.000
_cell.angle_alpha   90.00
_cell.angle_beta   90.00
_cell.angle_gamma   90.00
#
_symmetry.space_group_name_H-M   'P 1'
#
loop_
_entity.id
_entity.type
_entity.pdbx_description
1 polymer ?
#
loop_
_entity_poly.entity_id
_entity_poly.type
_entity_poly.pdbx_seq_one_letter_code
_entity_poly.pdbx_strand_id
1 'polypeptide(L)'
;HSTSAGTLAGILKARPGQRLGVIWIDAHADMHSPWTTPSGNLHGMPLALALGEDNKASAVREPEPATVKRWHALQQMAGSAPMLRYQDLVYIALRDLETEEASLIRENKVKVFTVAELRRKGVERVALDALNALAACDVIYISFDVDSLDSKLSQGTGTPVAGGINEREAGKLLQNLVRNPKVCCFEMVEINPTLDKENLMAEMAFEILVKVANAIDQQVPSGREEDV
;
A
#
# COMPACT_ATOMS: atom_id res chain seq x y z
N HIS A 1 -3.21 3.17 -8.08
CA HIS A 1 -2.64 3.43 -6.74
C HIS A 1 -2.23 4.89 -6.48
N SER A 2 -2.34 5.78 -7.48
CA SER A 2 -1.88 7.18 -7.40
C SER A 2 -2.56 8.03 -6.30
N THR A 3 -3.79 7.69 -5.87
CA THR A 3 -4.51 8.38 -4.80
C THR A 3 -3.85 8.27 -3.44
N SER A 4 -3.11 7.20 -3.20
CA SER A 4 -2.42 6.92 -1.93
C SER A 4 -1.44 8.02 -1.50
N ALA A 5 -0.80 8.70 -2.46
CA ALA A 5 0.05 9.85 -2.15
C ALA A 5 -0.73 11.00 -1.47
N GLY A 6 -1.97 11.24 -1.93
CA GLY A 6 -2.88 12.20 -1.31
C GLY A 6 -3.36 11.74 0.06
N THR A 7 -3.67 10.46 0.22
CA THR A 7 -4.05 9.83 1.50
C THR A 7 -2.94 9.99 2.54
N LEU A 8 -1.69 9.65 2.17
CA LEU A 8 -0.51 9.81 3.04
C LEU A 8 -0.33 11.26 3.50
N ALA A 9 -0.38 12.20 2.55
CA ALA A 9 -0.27 13.62 2.86
C ALA A 9 -1.41 14.11 3.78
N GLY A 10 -2.63 13.63 3.55
CA GLY A 10 -3.81 13.94 4.36
C GLY A 10 -3.67 13.45 5.80
N ILE A 11 -3.20 12.21 6.00
CA ILE A 11 -2.95 11.64 7.33
C ILE A 11 -1.93 12.48 8.09
N LEU A 12 -0.79 12.82 7.46
CA LEU A 12 0.26 13.61 8.10
C LEU A 12 -0.20 15.01 8.49
N LYS A 13 -1.01 15.66 7.64
CA LYS A 13 -1.60 16.96 7.96
C LYS A 13 -2.61 16.90 9.09
N ALA A 14 -3.42 15.86 9.15
CA ALA A 14 -4.40 15.65 10.21
C ALA A 14 -3.76 15.24 11.54
N ARG A 15 -2.53 14.71 11.50
CA ARG A 15 -1.80 14.16 12.65
C ARG A 15 -0.37 14.70 12.71
N PRO A 16 -0.20 16.02 12.91
CA PRO A 16 1.12 16.64 12.90
C PRO A 16 2.01 16.07 14.01
N GLY A 17 3.27 15.77 13.66
CA GLY A 17 4.27 15.23 14.58
C GLY A 17 4.19 13.73 14.83
N GLN A 18 3.15 13.03 14.35
CA GLN A 18 3.06 11.58 14.46
C GLN A 18 3.90 10.89 13.37
N ARG A 19 4.55 9.79 13.75
CA ARG A 19 5.34 8.95 12.85
C ARG A 19 4.41 7.95 12.16
N LEU A 20 4.31 8.07 10.84
CA LEU A 20 3.46 7.22 10.00
C LEU A 20 4.20 5.96 9.57
N GLY A 21 3.59 4.79 9.79
CA GLY A 21 3.96 3.52 9.20
C GLY A 21 3.02 3.14 8.06
N VAL A 22 3.52 2.42 7.08
CA VAL A 22 2.76 1.98 5.91
C VAL A 22 2.88 0.48 5.73
N ILE A 23 1.74 -0.21 5.58
CA ILE A 23 1.65 -1.59 5.11
C ILE A 23 1.08 -1.55 3.70
N TRP A 24 1.91 -1.95 2.73
CA TRP A 24 1.59 -1.97 1.30
C TRP A 24 1.40 -3.40 0.85
N ILE A 25 0.15 -3.77 0.54
CA ILE A 25 -0.25 -5.12 0.15
C ILE A 25 -0.52 -5.08 -1.34
N ASP A 26 0.42 -5.56 -2.13
CA ASP A 26 0.47 -5.31 -3.57
C ASP A 26 1.34 -6.34 -4.27
N ALA A 27 1.10 -6.58 -5.56
CA ALA A 27 2.02 -7.29 -6.42
C ALA A 27 3.26 -6.46 -6.77
N HIS A 28 3.09 -5.13 -6.86
CA HIS A 28 4.06 -4.16 -7.34
C HIS A 28 4.70 -3.35 -6.20
N ALA A 29 5.83 -2.71 -6.48
CA ALA A 29 6.51 -1.89 -5.48
C ALA A 29 6.02 -0.44 -5.46
N ASP A 30 5.48 0.06 -6.58
CA ASP A 30 4.99 1.44 -6.73
C ASP A 30 6.02 2.50 -6.32
N MET A 31 7.29 2.19 -6.59
CA MET A 31 8.46 2.95 -6.15
C MET A 31 9.25 3.55 -7.32
N HIS A 32 8.60 3.67 -8.49
CA HIS A 32 9.17 4.41 -9.61
C HIS A 32 9.11 5.92 -9.40
N SER A 33 10.04 6.61 -10.03
CA SER A 33 10.05 8.07 -10.16
C SER A 33 9.93 8.48 -11.63
N PRO A 34 9.78 9.76 -11.94
CA PRO A 34 9.83 10.23 -13.34
C PRO A 34 11.09 9.83 -14.10
N TRP A 35 12.21 9.56 -13.41
CA TRP A 35 13.47 9.14 -14.02
C TRP A 35 13.52 7.64 -14.32
N THR A 36 12.80 6.81 -13.57
CA THR A 36 12.90 5.34 -13.65
C THR A 36 11.67 4.66 -14.26
N THR A 37 10.52 5.34 -14.30
CA THR A 37 9.28 4.72 -14.76
C THR A 37 9.34 4.25 -16.20
N PRO A 38 8.97 3.00 -16.52
CA PRO A 38 8.90 2.53 -17.90
C PRO A 38 7.67 3.09 -18.64
N SER A 39 6.55 3.29 -17.94
CA SER A 39 5.26 3.67 -18.52
C SER A 39 4.94 5.17 -18.45
N GLY A 40 5.50 5.88 -17.47
CA GLY A 40 5.11 7.24 -17.12
C GLY A 40 3.84 7.32 -16.26
N ASN A 41 3.26 6.19 -15.88
CA ASN A 41 2.02 6.11 -15.11
C ASN A 41 2.25 6.44 -13.64
N LEU A 42 1.43 7.35 -13.12
CA LEU A 42 1.57 7.84 -11.75
C LEU A 42 1.17 6.79 -10.69
N HIS A 43 0.37 5.78 -11.06
CA HIS A 43 -0.01 4.72 -10.13
C HIS A 43 1.18 3.87 -9.66
N GLY A 44 2.26 3.75 -10.44
CA GLY A 44 3.49 3.08 -10.04
C GLY A 44 4.51 3.97 -9.31
N MET A 45 4.10 5.16 -8.80
CA MET A 45 5.02 6.14 -8.22
C MET A 45 4.71 6.60 -6.78
N PRO A 46 3.58 6.24 -6.14
CA PRO A 46 3.15 6.89 -4.90
C PRO A 46 4.13 6.70 -3.75
N LEU A 47 4.81 5.56 -3.67
CA LEU A 47 5.77 5.32 -2.58
C LEU A 47 7.10 6.04 -2.80
N ALA A 48 7.62 6.14 -4.03
CA ALA A 48 8.78 6.98 -4.30
C ALA A 48 8.48 8.45 -3.98
N LEU A 49 7.29 8.92 -4.32
CA LEU A 49 6.83 10.26 -4.00
C LEU A 49 6.79 10.49 -2.48
N ALA A 50 6.23 9.55 -1.72
CA ALA A 50 6.14 9.63 -0.26
C ALA A 50 7.52 9.56 0.43
N LEU A 51 8.44 8.77 -0.12
CA LEU A 51 9.81 8.62 0.36
C LEU A 51 10.71 9.81 -0.02
N GLY A 52 10.24 10.71 -0.90
CA GLY A 52 11.06 11.78 -1.47
C GLY A 52 12.18 11.25 -2.38
N GLU A 53 11.96 10.09 -3.00
CA GLU A 53 12.97 9.35 -3.75
C GLU A 53 12.87 9.63 -5.25
N ASP A 54 13.90 10.21 -5.81
CA ASP A 54 14.03 10.45 -7.24
C ASP A 54 14.66 9.26 -7.99
N ASN A 55 15.45 8.46 -7.31
CA ASN A 55 16.21 7.32 -7.84
C ASN A 55 17.01 7.65 -9.12
N LYS A 56 17.65 8.82 -9.13
CA LYS A 56 18.42 9.30 -10.30
C LYS A 56 19.61 8.42 -10.63
N ALA A 57 20.14 7.67 -9.65
CA ALA A 57 21.24 6.74 -9.87
C ALA A 57 20.86 5.60 -10.83
N SER A 58 19.58 5.25 -10.87
CA SER A 58 19.00 4.22 -11.76
C SER A 58 18.18 4.83 -12.91
N ALA A 59 18.42 6.12 -13.24
CA ALA A 59 17.63 6.81 -14.27
C ALA A 59 17.75 6.14 -15.65
N VAL A 60 16.61 5.86 -16.26
CA VAL A 60 16.49 5.34 -17.65
C VAL A 60 16.09 6.44 -18.63
N ARG A 61 15.72 7.61 -18.13
CA ARG A 61 15.35 8.80 -18.89
C ARG A 61 15.61 10.09 -18.12
N GLU A 62 15.65 11.20 -18.84
CA GLU A 62 15.62 12.54 -18.22
C GLU A 62 14.21 13.13 -18.42
N PRO A 63 13.46 13.37 -17.34
CA PRO A 63 12.13 13.95 -17.46
C PRO A 63 12.17 15.45 -17.79
N GLU A 64 11.12 15.93 -18.46
CA GLU A 64 10.95 17.33 -18.79
C GLU A 64 10.99 18.22 -17.52
N PRO A 65 11.57 19.44 -17.57
CA PRO A 65 11.67 20.33 -16.41
C PRO A 65 10.33 20.63 -15.74
N ALA A 66 9.24 20.69 -16.52
CA ALA A 66 7.89 20.88 -16.00
C ALA A 66 7.41 19.67 -15.16
N THR A 67 7.76 18.46 -15.57
CA THR A 67 7.47 17.21 -14.84
C THR A 67 8.25 17.19 -13.52
N VAL A 68 9.55 17.49 -13.56
CA VAL A 68 10.40 17.59 -12.36
C VAL A 68 9.85 18.57 -11.35
N LYS A 69 9.45 19.76 -11.80
CA LYS A 69 8.85 20.79 -10.94
C LYS A 69 7.57 20.31 -10.26
N ARG A 70 6.70 19.62 -11.02
CA ARG A 70 5.44 19.06 -10.48
C ARG A 70 5.72 17.90 -9.50
N TRP A 71 6.67 17.03 -9.83
CA TRP A 71 7.10 15.93 -8.97
C TRP A 71 7.56 16.42 -7.60
N HIS A 72 8.48 17.39 -7.56
CA HIS A 72 8.96 17.96 -6.30
C HIS A 72 7.85 18.71 -5.54
N ALA A 73 6.91 19.34 -6.24
CA ALA A 73 5.74 19.95 -5.59
C ALA A 73 4.83 18.91 -4.92
N LEU A 74 4.65 17.75 -5.56
CA LEU A 74 3.89 16.63 -4.99
C LEU A 74 4.60 16.02 -3.77
N GLN A 75 5.91 15.87 -3.79
CA GLN A 75 6.69 15.43 -2.62
C GLN A 75 6.50 16.33 -1.39
N GLN A 76 6.17 17.61 -1.60
CA GLN A 76 5.92 18.60 -0.54
C GLN A 76 4.45 18.69 -0.10
N MET A 77 3.55 17.83 -0.59
CA MET A 77 2.11 17.92 -0.32
C MET A 77 1.77 17.91 1.18
N ALA A 78 2.52 17.19 2.00
CA ALA A 78 2.32 17.15 3.45
C ALA A 78 2.88 18.38 4.17
N GLY A 79 3.59 19.27 3.48
CA GLY A 79 4.29 20.44 4.05
C GLY A 79 5.75 20.17 4.42
N SER A 80 6.19 18.92 4.38
CA SER A 80 7.58 18.49 4.55
C SER A 80 7.85 17.23 3.75
N ALA A 81 9.09 17.02 3.31
CA ALA A 81 9.55 15.79 2.69
C ALA A 81 10.74 15.24 3.51
N PRO A 82 10.92 13.90 3.57
CA PRO A 82 9.99 12.88 3.08
C PRO A 82 8.75 12.71 3.96
N MET A 83 7.65 12.25 3.36
CA MET A 83 6.42 11.89 4.07
C MET A 83 6.54 10.53 4.78
N LEU A 84 7.38 9.65 4.28
CA LEU A 84 7.58 8.29 4.75
C LEU A 84 9.07 7.99 4.83
N ARG A 85 9.47 7.10 5.73
CA ARG A 85 10.84 6.56 5.81
C ARG A 85 10.85 5.11 5.34
N TYR A 86 11.93 4.65 4.74
CA TYR A 86 12.06 3.26 4.28
C TYR A 86 11.85 2.22 5.40
N GLN A 87 12.32 2.51 6.61
CA GLN A 87 12.14 1.61 7.77
C GLN A 87 10.70 1.55 8.29
N ASP A 88 9.84 2.47 7.86
CA ASP A 88 8.43 2.56 8.25
C ASP A 88 7.49 2.02 7.14
N LEU A 89 8.07 1.34 6.15
CA LEU A 89 7.38 0.68 5.06
C LEU A 89 7.52 -0.83 5.17
N VAL A 90 6.39 -1.52 5.04
CA VAL A 90 6.33 -2.99 5.00
C VAL A 90 5.53 -3.41 3.77
N TYR A 91 6.12 -4.24 2.92
CA TYR A 91 5.43 -4.89 1.81
C TYR A 91 4.90 -6.26 2.18
N ILE A 92 3.72 -6.60 1.66
CA ILE A 92 3.15 -7.94 1.70
C ILE A 92 2.67 -8.32 0.30
N ALA A 93 2.98 -9.54 -0.14
CA ALA A 93 2.65 -10.14 -1.43
C ALA A 93 3.41 -9.59 -2.64
N LEU A 94 4.43 -8.74 -2.43
CA LEU A 94 5.29 -8.19 -3.48
C LEU A 94 5.94 -9.29 -4.31
N ARG A 95 5.86 -9.19 -5.66
CA ARG A 95 6.38 -10.24 -6.55
C ARG A 95 6.70 -9.80 -7.99
N ASP A 96 6.23 -8.63 -8.40
CA ASP A 96 6.50 -8.04 -9.72
C ASP A 96 7.09 -6.64 -9.54
N LEU A 97 8.36 -6.49 -9.88
CA LEU A 97 9.11 -5.25 -9.69
C LEU A 97 10.30 -5.17 -10.65
N GLU A 98 10.60 -3.98 -11.07
CA GLU A 98 11.74 -3.70 -11.91
C GLU A 98 13.04 -3.63 -11.08
N THR A 99 14.17 -3.72 -11.79
CA THR A 99 15.51 -3.72 -11.19
C THR A 99 15.76 -2.47 -10.34
N GLU A 100 15.27 -1.33 -10.76
CA GLU A 100 15.42 -0.03 -10.11
C GLU A 100 14.72 -0.01 -8.74
N GLU A 101 13.53 -0.59 -8.66
CA GLU A 101 12.76 -0.73 -7.43
C GLU A 101 13.36 -1.78 -6.50
N ALA A 102 13.73 -2.95 -7.04
CA ALA A 102 14.37 -4.02 -6.29
C ALA A 102 15.68 -3.56 -5.63
N SER A 103 16.42 -2.67 -6.29
CA SER A 103 17.65 -2.08 -5.74
C SER A 103 17.36 -1.19 -4.53
N LEU A 104 16.38 -0.28 -4.64
CA LEU A 104 15.96 0.58 -3.52
C LEU A 104 15.49 -0.22 -2.31
N ILE A 105 14.66 -1.24 -2.53
CA ILE A 105 14.15 -2.11 -1.47
C ILE A 105 15.29 -2.82 -0.74
N ARG A 106 16.23 -3.38 -1.51
CA ARG A 106 17.40 -4.11 -0.96
C ARG A 106 18.35 -3.19 -0.21
N GLU A 107 18.72 -2.06 -0.79
CA GLU A 107 19.70 -1.11 -0.24
C GLU A 107 19.18 -0.46 1.05
N ASN A 108 17.90 -0.13 1.08
CA ASN A 108 17.24 0.46 2.25
C ASN A 108 16.69 -0.58 3.23
N LYS A 109 16.89 -1.89 2.96
CA LYS A 109 16.47 -3.01 3.83
C LYS A 109 14.97 -2.95 4.17
N VAL A 110 14.14 -2.55 3.20
CA VAL A 110 12.69 -2.48 3.37
C VAL A 110 12.16 -3.87 3.71
N LYS A 111 11.25 -3.95 4.66
CA LYS A 111 10.67 -5.23 5.08
C LYS A 111 9.69 -5.74 4.03
N VAL A 112 9.91 -6.96 3.55
CA VAL A 112 9.04 -7.63 2.59
C VAL A 112 8.60 -8.97 3.14
N PHE A 113 7.31 -9.29 3.02
CA PHE A 113 6.75 -10.62 3.21
C PHE A 113 6.20 -11.11 1.88
N THR A 114 6.86 -12.08 1.30
CA THR A 114 6.41 -12.72 0.04
C THR A 114 5.19 -13.61 0.27
N VAL A 115 4.46 -13.95 -0.80
CA VAL A 115 3.36 -14.92 -0.75
C VAL A 115 3.83 -16.28 -0.21
N ALA A 116 5.04 -16.71 -0.58
CA ALA A 116 5.64 -17.95 -0.08
C ALA A 116 5.89 -17.88 1.45
N GLU A 117 6.37 -16.75 1.96
CA GLU A 117 6.54 -16.56 3.40
C GLU A 117 5.20 -16.52 4.14
N LEU A 118 4.19 -15.85 3.57
CA LEU A 118 2.84 -15.79 4.13
C LEU A 118 2.25 -17.20 4.28
N ARG A 119 2.36 -18.03 3.26
CA ARG A 119 1.88 -19.43 3.30
C ARG A 119 2.67 -20.29 4.26
N ARG A 120 3.99 -20.11 4.33
CA ARG A 120 4.87 -20.87 5.23
C ARG A 120 4.68 -20.52 6.70
N LYS A 121 4.54 -19.23 7.01
CA LYS A 121 4.42 -18.73 8.40
C LYS A 121 2.98 -18.75 8.90
N GLY A 122 2.02 -18.64 8.00
CA GLY A 122 0.61 -18.37 8.30
C GLY A 122 0.29 -16.88 8.33
N VAL A 123 -0.93 -16.57 7.94
CA VAL A 123 -1.43 -15.20 7.74
C VAL A 123 -1.36 -14.39 9.03
N GLU A 124 -1.77 -14.96 10.15
CA GLU A 124 -1.79 -14.28 11.46
C GLU A 124 -0.37 -13.91 11.91
N ARG A 125 0.58 -14.80 11.67
CA ARG A 125 1.97 -14.55 12.04
C ARG A 125 2.57 -13.43 11.18
N VAL A 126 2.28 -13.39 9.88
CA VAL A 126 2.75 -12.30 8.99
C VAL A 126 2.11 -10.97 9.39
N ALA A 127 0.82 -10.94 9.72
CA ALA A 127 0.16 -9.74 10.22
C ALA A 127 0.85 -9.20 11.49
N LEU A 128 1.11 -10.08 12.45
CA LEU A 128 1.82 -9.71 13.68
C LEU A 128 3.26 -9.23 13.42
N ASP A 129 4.00 -9.94 12.57
CA ASP A 129 5.38 -9.56 12.22
C ASP A 129 5.44 -8.21 11.50
N ALA A 130 4.45 -7.90 10.63
CA ALA A 130 4.33 -6.62 9.94
C ALA A 130 4.04 -5.47 10.93
N LEU A 131 3.08 -5.66 11.84
CA LEU A 131 2.77 -4.69 12.88
C LEU A 131 3.95 -4.46 13.83
N ASN A 132 4.68 -5.51 14.19
CA ASN A 132 5.88 -5.41 15.02
C ASN A 132 7.01 -4.65 14.31
N ALA A 133 7.16 -4.79 13.00
CA ALA A 133 8.13 -4.02 12.22
C ALA A 133 7.84 -2.51 12.28
N LEU A 134 6.58 -2.13 12.45
CA LEU A 134 6.11 -0.74 12.59
C LEU A 134 5.85 -0.32 14.05
N ALA A 135 6.39 -1.05 15.02
CA ALA A 135 6.14 -0.76 16.45
C ALA A 135 6.52 0.65 16.88
N ALA A 136 7.54 1.25 16.23
CA ALA A 136 8.01 2.60 16.48
C ALA A 136 7.13 3.70 15.84
N CYS A 137 6.16 3.34 15.00
CA CYS A 137 5.21 4.29 14.41
C CYS A 137 4.06 4.58 15.34
N ASP A 138 3.55 5.81 15.31
CA ASP A 138 2.41 6.24 16.12
C ASP A 138 1.10 5.81 15.47
N VAL A 139 1.03 5.89 14.15
CA VAL A 139 -0.13 5.52 13.34
C VAL A 139 0.30 4.68 12.14
N ILE A 140 -0.62 3.85 11.64
CA ILE A 140 -0.39 2.95 10.52
C ILE A 140 -1.48 3.17 9.47
N TYR A 141 -1.05 3.30 8.22
CA TYR A 141 -1.89 3.27 7.04
C TYR A 141 -1.71 1.93 6.33
N ILE A 142 -2.82 1.33 5.89
CA ILE A 142 -2.85 0.09 5.13
C ILE A 142 -3.42 0.39 3.76
N SER A 143 -2.65 0.12 2.71
CA SER A 143 -3.12 0.11 1.33
C SER A 143 -3.20 -1.33 0.82
N PHE A 144 -4.35 -1.70 0.29
CA PHE A 144 -4.60 -3.01 -0.31
C PHE A 144 -4.91 -2.84 -1.79
N ASP A 145 -3.95 -3.17 -2.63
CA ASP A 145 -4.16 -3.31 -4.06
C ASP A 145 -4.80 -4.67 -4.35
N VAL A 146 -5.87 -4.68 -5.15
CA VAL A 146 -6.57 -5.92 -5.49
C VAL A 146 -5.73 -6.83 -6.39
N ASP A 147 -4.69 -6.33 -7.03
CA ASP A 147 -3.75 -7.16 -7.81
C ASP A 147 -2.76 -7.94 -6.93
N SER A 148 -2.71 -7.67 -5.61
CA SER A 148 -2.07 -8.57 -4.64
C SER A 148 -2.69 -9.97 -4.64
N LEU A 149 -3.97 -10.07 -5.02
CA LEU A 149 -4.65 -11.33 -5.29
C LEU A 149 -4.05 -12.04 -6.51
N ASP A 150 -4.21 -13.36 -6.59
CA ASP A 150 -3.79 -14.12 -7.78
C ASP A 150 -4.54 -13.63 -9.02
N SER A 151 -3.86 -13.51 -10.17
CA SER A 151 -4.42 -13.00 -11.43
C SER A 151 -5.66 -13.76 -11.93
N LYS A 152 -5.88 -14.99 -11.45
CA LYS A 152 -7.11 -15.74 -11.75
C LYS A 152 -8.32 -15.19 -11.03
N LEU A 153 -8.10 -14.47 -9.93
CA LEU A 153 -9.12 -13.83 -9.10
C LEU A 153 -9.24 -12.34 -9.42
N SER A 154 -8.10 -11.65 -9.60
CA SER A 154 -8.04 -10.20 -9.85
C SER A 154 -8.05 -9.87 -11.36
N GLN A 155 -9.08 -10.29 -12.09
CA GLN A 155 -9.20 -10.00 -13.52
C GLN A 155 -9.71 -8.57 -13.81
N GLY A 156 -10.34 -7.94 -12.85
CA GLY A 156 -10.88 -6.58 -12.93
C GLY A 156 -9.89 -5.50 -12.46
N THR A 157 -8.60 -5.67 -12.73
CA THR A 157 -7.54 -4.68 -12.45
C THR A 157 -6.65 -4.46 -13.67
N GLY A 158 -5.89 -3.37 -13.68
CA GLY A 158 -5.04 -2.97 -14.80
C GLY A 158 -3.83 -3.87 -15.02
N THR A 159 -3.23 -4.38 -13.95
CA THR A 159 -1.94 -5.09 -13.94
C THR A 159 -2.00 -6.39 -13.14
N PRO A 160 -2.83 -7.39 -13.53
CA PRO A 160 -2.97 -8.62 -12.77
C PRO A 160 -1.70 -9.50 -12.88
N VAL A 161 -1.19 -9.98 -11.74
CA VAL A 161 0.02 -10.80 -11.63
C VAL A 161 -0.28 -12.18 -11.03
N ALA A 162 0.26 -13.24 -11.62
CA ALA A 162 0.09 -14.60 -11.12
C ALA A 162 0.86 -14.84 -9.81
N GLY A 163 0.44 -15.85 -9.04
CA GLY A 163 1.12 -16.27 -7.82
C GLY A 163 0.76 -15.41 -6.60
N GLY A 164 -0.32 -14.66 -6.64
CA GLY A 164 -0.82 -13.85 -5.54
C GLY A 164 -1.50 -14.63 -4.42
N ILE A 165 -2.02 -13.90 -3.45
CA ILE A 165 -2.82 -14.45 -2.35
C ILE A 165 -4.25 -14.73 -2.82
N ASN A 166 -4.97 -15.59 -2.12
CA ASN A 166 -6.39 -15.82 -2.39
C ASN A 166 -7.29 -14.94 -1.49
N GLU A 167 -8.60 -14.91 -1.80
CA GLU A 167 -9.58 -14.08 -1.09
C GLU A 167 -9.69 -14.40 0.41
N ARG A 168 -9.45 -15.66 0.79
CA ARG A 168 -9.47 -16.09 2.19
C ARG A 168 -8.20 -15.63 2.92
N GLU A 169 -7.03 -15.76 2.27
CA GLU A 169 -5.75 -15.25 2.78
C GLU A 169 -5.82 -13.72 2.96
N ALA A 170 -6.33 -13.00 1.95
CA ALA A 170 -6.49 -11.55 1.98
C ALA A 170 -7.44 -11.09 3.11
N GLY A 171 -8.65 -11.64 3.16
CA GLY A 171 -9.64 -11.28 4.17
C GLY A 171 -9.12 -11.52 5.60
N LYS A 172 -8.43 -12.65 5.83
CA LYS A 172 -7.86 -12.98 7.14
C LYS A 172 -6.68 -12.09 7.52
N LEU A 173 -5.81 -11.78 6.55
CA LEU A 173 -4.69 -10.85 6.73
C LEU A 173 -5.18 -9.47 7.16
N LEU A 174 -6.09 -8.90 6.38
CA LEU A 174 -6.65 -7.57 6.60
C LEU A 174 -7.39 -7.47 7.94
N GLN A 175 -8.23 -8.47 8.28
CA GLN A 175 -8.90 -8.52 9.58
C GLN A 175 -7.92 -8.49 10.77
N ASN A 176 -6.78 -9.19 10.67
CA ASN A 176 -5.76 -9.18 11.72
C ASN A 176 -5.03 -7.83 11.80
N LEU A 177 -4.75 -7.22 10.65
CA LEU A 177 -4.04 -5.94 10.59
C LEU A 177 -4.91 -4.80 11.13
N VAL A 178 -6.15 -4.66 10.64
CA VAL A 178 -7.02 -3.52 10.98
C VAL A 178 -7.48 -3.52 12.44
N ARG A 179 -7.36 -4.65 13.14
CA ARG A 179 -7.60 -4.71 14.60
C ARG A 179 -6.52 -4.04 15.45
N ASN A 180 -5.43 -3.58 14.87
CA ASN A 180 -4.43 -2.84 15.64
C ASN A 180 -4.89 -1.39 15.85
N PRO A 181 -4.93 -0.86 17.07
CA PRO A 181 -5.43 0.49 17.35
C PRO A 181 -4.61 1.62 16.73
N LYS A 182 -3.38 1.34 16.25
CA LYS A 182 -2.58 2.30 15.49
C LYS A 182 -3.04 2.46 14.05
N VAL A 183 -3.85 1.52 13.51
CA VAL A 183 -4.36 1.64 12.14
C VAL A 183 -5.38 2.76 12.08
N CYS A 184 -5.00 3.83 11.39
CA CYS A 184 -5.82 5.03 11.27
C CYS A 184 -6.52 5.17 9.91
N CYS A 185 -6.07 4.41 8.93
CA CYS A 185 -6.63 4.43 7.58
C CYS A 185 -6.41 3.08 6.89
N PHE A 186 -7.45 2.63 6.19
CA PHE A 186 -7.42 1.49 5.27
C PHE A 186 -8.00 1.96 3.94
N GLU A 187 -7.35 1.62 2.84
CA GLU A 187 -7.91 1.80 1.50
C GLU A 187 -7.77 0.52 0.67
N MET A 188 -8.70 0.34 -0.26
CA MET A 188 -8.69 -0.70 -1.27
C MET A 188 -8.69 -0.04 -2.63
N VAL A 189 -7.74 -0.41 -3.48
CA VAL A 189 -7.47 0.31 -4.74
C VAL A 189 -7.37 -0.62 -5.95
N GLU A 190 -7.31 -0.01 -7.13
CA GLU A 190 -7.11 -0.62 -8.45
C GLU A 190 -8.25 -1.53 -8.92
N ILE A 191 -9.45 -1.39 -8.34
CA ILE A 191 -10.65 -2.03 -8.87
C ILE A 191 -11.09 -1.27 -10.14
N ASN A 192 -11.06 -1.96 -11.28
CA ASN A 192 -11.49 -1.41 -12.57
C ASN A 192 -12.71 -2.16 -13.12
N PRO A 193 -13.93 -1.64 -12.92
CA PRO A 193 -15.15 -2.31 -13.38
C PRO A 193 -15.22 -2.50 -14.90
N THR A 194 -14.46 -1.73 -15.69
CA THR A 194 -14.47 -1.86 -17.15
C THR A 194 -13.66 -3.06 -17.65
N LEU A 195 -12.77 -3.59 -16.81
CA LEU A 195 -11.98 -4.80 -17.06
C LEU A 195 -12.58 -6.03 -16.40
N ASP A 196 -13.47 -5.83 -15.41
CA ASP A 196 -14.02 -6.89 -14.59
C ASP A 196 -15.10 -7.66 -15.35
N LYS A 197 -14.92 -8.96 -15.45
CA LYS A 197 -15.87 -9.84 -16.10
C LYS A 197 -17.00 -10.21 -15.11
N GLU A 198 -18.23 -9.88 -15.45
CA GLU A 198 -19.42 -10.23 -14.66
C GLU A 198 -19.37 -9.70 -13.21
N ASN A 199 -18.57 -8.66 -12.95
CA ASN A 199 -18.33 -8.08 -11.62
C ASN A 199 -17.71 -9.05 -10.58
N LEU A 200 -17.10 -10.14 -11.01
CA LEU A 200 -16.59 -11.18 -10.11
C LEU A 200 -15.53 -10.64 -9.13
N MET A 201 -14.63 -9.78 -9.62
CA MET A 201 -13.63 -9.19 -8.76
C MET A 201 -14.24 -8.13 -7.83
N ALA A 202 -15.13 -7.30 -8.33
CA ALA A 202 -15.82 -6.28 -7.53
C ALA A 202 -16.62 -6.91 -6.38
N GLU A 203 -17.33 -8.01 -6.64
CA GLU A 203 -18.07 -8.76 -5.60
C GLU A 203 -17.13 -9.35 -4.56
N MET A 204 -16.04 -9.97 -4.98
CA MET A 204 -15.01 -10.51 -4.07
C MET A 204 -14.37 -9.40 -3.23
N ALA A 205 -13.99 -8.28 -3.86
CA ALA A 205 -13.44 -7.12 -3.16
C ALA A 205 -14.43 -6.55 -2.14
N PHE A 206 -15.72 -6.49 -2.49
CA PHE A 206 -16.77 -6.08 -1.57
C PHE A 206 -16.91 -7.03 -0.37
N GLU A 207 -16.87 -8.34 -0.57
CA GLU A 207 -16.86 -9.31 0.53
C GLU A 207 -15.67 -9.15 1.47
N ILE A 208 -14.48 -8.89 0.91
CA ILE A 208 -13.28 -8.60 1.70
C ILE A 208 -13.48 -7.30 2.49
N LEU A 209 -13.99 -6.24 1.85
CA LEU A 209 -14.26 -4.96 2.49
C LEU A 209 -15.25 -5.08 3.65
N VAL A 210 -16.33 -5.86 3.49
CA VAL A 210 -17.30 -6.12 4.56
C VAL A 210 -16.63 -6.81 5.76
N LYS A 211 -15.76 -7.79 5.51
CA LYS A 211 -14.99 -8.45 6.59
C LYS A 211 -14.08 -7.48 7.33
N VAL A 212 -13.44 -6.56 6.60
CA VAL A 212 -12.59 -5.51 7.18
C VAL A 212 -13.42 -4.53 8.01
N ALA A 213 -14.53 -4.02 7.47
CA ALA A 213 -15.43 -3.09 8.15
C ALA A 213 -15.97 -3.69 9.46
N ASN A 214 -16.44 -4.94 9.43
CA ASN A 214 -16.88 -5.64 10.62
C ASN A 214 -15.75 -5.83 11.67
N ALA A 215 -14.51 -6.03 11.23
CA ALA A 215 -13.38 -6.17 12.14
C ALA A 215 -13.00 -4.82 12.81
N ILE A 216 -13.21 -3.70 12.11
CA ILE A 216 -13.02 -2.35 12.65
C ILE A 216 -14.15 -2.02 13.64
N ASP A 217 -15.39 -2.28 13.27
CA ASP A 217 -16.58 -1.98 14.10
C ASP A 217 -16.53 -2.71 15.46
N GLN A 218 -16.09 -3.97 15.49
CA GLN A 218 -15.90 -4.75 16.70
C GLN A 218 -14.86 -4.17 17.70
N GLN A 219 -14.06 -3.18 17.29
CA GLN A 219 -13.09 -2.48 18.17
C GLN A 219 -13.65 -1.21 18.78
N VAL A 220 -14.73 -0.67 18.21
CA VAL A 220 -15.39 0.51 18.79
C VAL A 220 -16.07 0.05 20.08
N PRO A 221 -15.68 0.54 21.27
CA PRO A 221 -16.40 0.21 22.49
C PRO A 221 -17.90 0.56 22.29
N SER A 222 -18.77 -0.36 22.65
CA SER A 222 -20.23 -0.16 22.65
C SER A 222 -20.64 0.86 23.73
N GLY A 223 -20.28 2.12 23.54
CA GLY A 223 -20.42 3.21 24.50
C GLY A 223 -20.70 4.54 23.87
N ARG A 224 -21.50 4.55 22.76
CA ARG A 224 -22.33 5.70 22.39
C ARG A 224 -23.77 5.31 22.65
N GLU A 225 -24.12 5.25 23.94
CA GLU A 225 -25.52 5.46 24.31
C GLU A 225 -25.89 6.86 23.87
N GLU A 226 -26.99 6.92 23.17
CA GLU A 226 -27.69 8.07 22.65
C GLU A 226 -27.94 9.07 23.78
N ASP A 227 -27.21 10.18 23.80
CA ASP A 227 -27.70 11.41 24.43
C ASP A 227 -28.51 12.13 23.34
N VAL A 228 -29.82 11.89 23.38
CA VAL A 228 -30.87 12.65 22.71
C VAL A 228 -31.26 13.84 23.58
#